data_f59c9b38fa43a20a3bde70816e81e797
#
_entry.id   f59c9b38fa43a20a3bde70816e81e797
#
_cell.length_a   1.000
_cell.length_b   1.000
_cell.length_c   1.000
_cell.angle_alpha   90.00
_cell.angle_beta   90.00
_cell.angle_gamma   90.00
#
_symmetry.space_group_name_H-M   'P 1'
#
loop_
_entity.id
_entity.type
_entity.pdbx_description
1 polymer ?
#
loop_
_entity_poly.entity_id
_entity_poly.type
_entity_poly.pdbx_seq_one_letter_code
_entity_poly.pdbx_strand_id
1 'polypeptide(L)'
;MVPSLSRSWLLISILSLLSLTPLAATREGEPAQVEALLHPSGSQDSHAVHEQVIIGLDNNVAIAAATVCEGPTEECSSRHRDEKEKLMRRIARDQGTWNANHPRWRLLKAIDGFRSYRDVNKAEVDRWREAYRHVGKDQKKLLESTAAVNYRQKLNDLDHLIDRNGLLCDGIAQHAQSFYSIGAAELEAFARDEQEAGRAPERVSVVQALKHYVRDWAAEAGARERDPTFPCLLRTLARLHLDRPLDGGGSSNNNNNINATVPRPRVLLPGAGLGRLGYEVAELGGFEVTINEWSTYMIAAYRYLEANHAPESHAFHPFIDSLSHHATTADLKRQVQFPEEQPDADAVLINDPSRVLLVEGDFTTVFSSSPDEEEQKYDVIVTYFFLDTARNLLNYLDTISRLLRPGGHWLNLGPLLYGTGPWVQLSLDEIVHVSEAMGFEFLDLDPVCGEPTFPEAGEGAGGLGKVRGKRLCMARMRVA
;
A
#
# COMPACT_ATOMS: atom_id res chain seq x y z
N MET A 1 26.87 34.22 -26.82
CA MET A 1 25.50 33.96 -26.35
C MET A 1 25.21 32.49 -26.56
N VAL A 2 25.31 31.72 -25.49
CA VAL A 2 25.07 30.26 -25.50
C VAL A 2 23.82 30.06 -24.62
N PRO A 3 22.78 29.35 -25.09
CA PRO A 3 21.62 29.10 -24.27
C PRO A 3 21.93 27.99 -23.27
N SER A 4 21.59 28.23 -22.02
CA SER A 4 21.68 27.29 -20.89
C SER A 4 20.72 26.13 -21.05
N LEU A 5 21.24 24.94 -21.16
CA LEU A 5 20.50 23.69 -21.03
C LEU A 5 20.17 23.47 -19.56
N SER A 6 18.87 23.54 -19.22
CA SER A 6 18.35 23.12 -17.93
C SER A 6 18.46 21.59 -17.79
N ARG A 7 19.34 21.15 -16.90
CA ARG A 7 19.44 19.74 -16.50
C ARG A 7 18.29 19.43 -15.52
N SER A 8 17.24 18.84 -16.05
CA SER A 8 16.25 18.12 -15.23
C SER A 8 16.88 16.83 -14.72
N TRP A 9 17.24 16.78 -13.46
CA TRP A 9 17.65 15.57 -12.79
C TRP A 9 16.43 14.69 -12.52
N LEU A 10 16.32 13.58 -13.24
CA LEU A 10 15.48 12.46 -12.88
C LEU A 10 16.02 11.84 -11.58
N LEU A 11 15.44 12.19 -10.45
CA LEU A 11 15.60 11.45 -9.21
C LEU A 11 14.70 10.22 -9.29
N ILE A 12 15.31 9.09 -9.66
CA ILE A 12 14.73 7.76 -9.51
C ILE A 12 14.65 7.49 -8.01
N SER A 13 13.46 7.53 -7.46
CA SER A 13 13.20 6.98 -6.12
C SER A 13 13.40 5.47 -6.17
N ILE A 14 14.61 5.02 -5.78
CA ILE A 14 14.87 3.61 -5.51
C ILE A 14 14.33 3.33 -4.11
N LEU A 15 13.05 3.08 -4.01
CA LEU A 15 12.42 2.54 -2.80
C LEU A 15 12.02 1.10 -3.08
N SER A 16 12.59 0.20 -2.28
CA SER A 16 12.31 -1.23 -2.19
C SER A 16 12.72 -2.10 -3.38
N LEU A 17 14.03 -2.28 -3.57
CA LEU A 17 14.55 -3.52 -4.13
C LEU A 17 15.13 -4.34 -2.98
N LEU A 18 14.31 -5.22 -2.45
CA LEU A 18 14.68 -6.18 -1.44
C LEU A 18 15.72 -7.17 -1.97
N SER A 19 16.81 -7.20 -1.25
CA SER A 19 17.92 -8.11 -1.43
C SER A 19 17.54 -9.55 -1.16
N LEU A 20 17.61 -10.38 -2.19
CA LEU A 20 17.78 -11.84 -2.07
C LEU A 20 19.23 -12.12 -1.69
N THR A 21 19.49 -12.67 -0.50
CA THR A 21 20.76 -13.32 -0.17
C THR A 21 20.69 -14.78 -0.55
N PRO A 22 21.68 -15.33 -1.26
CA PRO A 22 21.82 -16.77 -1.36
C PRO A 22 22.37 -17.35 -0.03
N LEU A 23 21.72 -18.38 0.50
CA LEU A 23 22.28 -19.24 1.53
C LEU A 23 23.53 -19.93 0.97
N ALA A 24 24.62 -19.85 1.71
CA ALA A 24 25.83 -20.60 1.43
C ALA A 24 25.57 -22.10 1.62
N ALA A 25 25.90 -22.86 0.59
CA ALA A 25 25.93 -24.31 0.64
C ALA A 25 27.10 -24.77 1.49
N THR A 26 26.85 -25.57 2.51
CA THR A 26 27.83 -26.47 3.10
C THR A 26 27.64 -27.88 2.49
N ARG A 27 28.76 -28.44 2.13
CA ARG A 27 28.96 -29.72 1.46
C ARG A 27 28.76 -30.91 2.39
N GLU A 28 28.42 -32.02 1.73
CA GLU A 28 28.74 -33.43 2.02
C GLU A 28 27.67 -34.30 2.67
N GLY A 29 27.31 -35.38 1.91
CA GLY A 29 26.59 -36.55 2.35
C GLY A 29 25.93 -37.30 1.19
N GLU A 30 26.54 -38.42 0.78
CA GLU A 30 26.22 -39.29 -0.35
C GLU A 30 24.83 -39.97 -0.28
N PRO A 31 24.41 -40.68 -1.37
CA PRO A 31 23.00 -40.98 -1.65
C PRO A 31 22.55 -42.33 -1.09
N ALA A 32 21.34 -42.41 -0.61
CA ALA A 32 20.62 -43.66 -0.38
C ALA A 32 19.58 -43.90 -1.47
N GLN A 33 19.77 -44.98 -2.20
CA GLN A 33 18.81 -45.61 -3.12
C GLN A 33 17.54 -46.02 -2.38
N VAL A 34 16.39 -45.75 -2.95
CA VAL A 34 15.17 -46.53 -2.66
C VAL A 34 14.51 -46.94 -3.98
N GLU A 35 14.35 -48.21 -4.13
CA GLU A 35 13.82 -48.95 -5.26
C GLU A 35 12.36 -48.63 -5.58
N ALA A 36 12.11 -48.75 -6.86
CA ALA A 36 10.78 -48.80 -7.45
C ALA A 36 10.04 -50.10 -7.10
N LEU A 37 8.78 -50.01 -6.77
CA LEU A 37 7.84 -51.12 -6.90
C LEU A 37 6.70 -50.72 -7.83
N LEU A 38 6.74 -51.32 -9.02
CA LEU A 38 5.68 -51.41 -10.01
C LEU A 38 4.73 -52.57 -9.66
N HIS A 39 3.43 -52.45 -9.78
CA HIS A 39 2.54 -53.05 -10.79
C HIS A 39 1.13 -53.35 -10.23
N PRO A 40 0.18 -53.79 -11.07
CA PRO A 40 -0.88 -52.96 -11.70
C PRO A 40 -2.26 -53.62 -11.54
N SER A 41 -3.26 -52.95 -12.06
CA SER A 41 -4.51 -53.49 -12.67
C SER A 41 -5.68 -52.55 -12.35
N GLY A 42 -6.58 -52.22 -13.21
CA GLY A 42 -7.00 -52.65 -14.51
C GLY A 42 -8.33 -52.00 -14.83
N SER A 43 -8.52 -51.74 -16.11
CA SER A 43 -9.76 -51.71 -16.89
C SER A 43 -10.80 -50.59 -16.70
N GLN A 44 -10.88 -49.84 -17.74
CA GLN A 44 -11.94 -49.74 -18.76
C GLN A 44 -13.01 -48.65 -18.61
N ASP A 45 -12.99 -47.83 -19.65
CA ASP A 45 -14.12 -47.27 -20.45
C ASP A 45 -15.00 -46.19 -19.82
N SER A 46 -15.04 -45.04 -20.36
CA SER A 46 -15.60 -44.60 -21.61
C SER A 46 -16.04 -43.14 -21.56
N HIS A 47 -15.99 -42.52 -22.73
CA HIS A 47 -16.70 -41.32 -23.21
C HIS A 47 -16.15 -39.94 -22.83
N ALA A 48 -15.33 -39.48 -23.79
CA ALA A 48 -15.14 -38.06 -24.06
C ALA A 48 -16.50 -37.36 -24.30
N VAL A 49 -16.77 -36.34 -23.53
CA VAL A 49 -17.67 -35.27 -23.92
C VAL A 49 -16.87 -33.99 -23.93
N HIS A 50 -16.50 -33.56 -25.12
CA HIS A 50 -16.06 -32.19 -25.37
C HIS A 50 -17.27 -31.26 -25.13
N GLU A 51 -17.34 -30.66 -23.99
CA GLU A 51 -18.19 -29.50 -23.79
C GLU A 51 -17.36 -28.25 -24.05
N GLN A 52 -17.54 -27.70 -25.26
CA GLN A 52 -17.09 -26.35 -25.57
C GLN A 52 -17.96 -25.39 -24.77
N VAL A 53 -17.41 -24.86 -23.69
CA VAL A 53 -18.00 -23.70 -23.04
C VAL A 53 -17.69 -22.49 -23.92
N ILE A 54 -18.66 -22.14 -24.77
CA ILE A 54 -18.74 -20.85 -25.43
C ILE A 54 -19.04 -19.85 -24.32
N ILE A 55 -18.02 -19.14 -23.82
CA ILE A 55 -18.24 -17.96 -22.97
C ILE A 55 -18.76 -16.86 -23.90
N GLY A 56 -20.05 -16.68 -23.92
CA GLY A 56 -20.69 -15.52 -24.48
C GLY A 56 -20.20 -14.27 -23.75
N LEU A 57 -19.56 -13.40 -24.50
CA LEU A 57 -19.27 -12.03 -24.07
C LEU A 57 -20.58 -11.24 -24.06
N ASP A 58 -21.41 -11.39 -23.06
CA ASP A 58 -22.48 -10.45 -22.79
C ASP A 58 -21.85 -9.25 -22.04
N ASN A 59 -21.72 -8.15 -22.77
CA ASN A 59 -21.30 -6.82 -22.30
C ASN A 59 -22.36 -6.17 -21.37
N ASN A 60 -22.84 -6.87 -20.37
CA ASN A 60 -23.66 -6.33 -19.29
C ASN A 60 -23.13 -6.85 -17.96
N VAL A 61 -21.89 -6.50 -17.61
CA VAL A 61 -21.53 -6.41 -16.20
C VAL A 61 -22.26 -5.17 -15.69
N ALA A 62 -23.43 -5.38 -15.11
CA ALA A 62 -24.06 -4.39 -14.26
C ALA A 62 -23.01 -4.03 -13.20
N ILE A 63 -22.42 -2.84 -13.34
CA ILE A 63 -21.59 -2.23 -12.31
C ILE A 63 -22.53 -2.06 -11.13
N ALA A 64 -22.50 -3.01 -10.20
CA ALA A 64 -23.03 -2.76 -8.88
C ALA A 64 -22.19 -1.60 -8.36
N ALA A 65 -22.75 -0.40 -8.44
CA ALA A 65 -22.26 0.74 -7.69
C ALA A 65 -22.38 0.29 -6.24
N ALA A 66 -21.31 -0.29 -5.72
CA ALA A 66 -21.20 -0.62 -4.32
C ALA A 66 -21.19 0.71 -3.57
N THR A 67 -22.37 1.09 -3.20
CA THR A 67 -22.72 2.23 -2.39
C THR A 67 -22.10 2.04 -1.03
N VAL A 68 -20.93 2.63 -0.83
CA VAL A 68 -20.52 2.93 0.54
C VAL A 68 -21.64 3.79 1.11
N CYS A 69 -22.57 3.16 1.84
CA CYS A 69 -23.67 3.81 2.55
C CYS A 69 -24.80 4.47 1.72
N GLU A 70 -25.36 3.80 0.72
CA GLU A 70 -26.62 4.22 0.05
C GLU A 70 -27.72 3.16 0.14
N GLY A 71 -28.01 2.64 1.31
CA GLY A 71 -29.16 1.79 1.57
C GLY A 71 -29.67 1.96 2.99
N PRO A 72 -30.94 1.67 3.30
CA PRO A 72 -31.47 1.72 4.65
C PRO A 72 -31.06 0.50 5.47
N THR A 73 -29.85 0.03 5.38
CA THR A 73 -29.28 -0.97 6.26
C THR A 73 -28.59 -0.25 7.42
N GLU A 74 -28.89 -0.64 8.61
CA GLU A 74 -28.55 -0.05 9.91
C GLU A 74 -27.03 0.07 10.20
N GLU A 75 -26.14 -0.16 9.25
CA GLU A 75 -24.73 -0.43 9.49
C GLU A 75 -23.74 0.60 8.97
N CYS A 76 -24.18 1.70 8.35
CA CYS A 76 -23.23 2.74 8.04
C CYS A 76 -22.95 3.59 9.28
N SER A 77 -21.75 3.37 9.85
CA SER A 77 -21.26 4.14 10.99
C SER A 77 -21.42 5.64 10.74
N SER A 78 -21.96 6.40 11.70
CA SER A 78 -22.13 7.85 11.63
C SER A 78 -20.80 8.52 11.24
N ARG A 79 -19.68 8.05 11.79
CA ARG A 79 -18.36 8.59 11.54
C ARG A 79 -17.91 8.45 10.06
N HIS A 80 -18.34 7.39 9.32
CA HIS A 80 -18.05 7.24 7.88
C HIS A 80 -18.85 8.24 7.05
N ARG A 81 -20.11 8.48 7.39
CA ARG A 81 -20.94 9.50 6.73
C ARG A 81 -20.39 10.90 6.94
N ASP A 82 -20.07 11.22 8.17
CA ASP A 82 -19.53 12.52 8.54
C ASP A 82 -18.20 12.80 7.82
N GLU A 83 -17.33 11.78 7.73
CA GLU A 83 -16.06 11.91 7.01
C GLU A 83 -16.27 12.01 5.50
N LYS A 84 -17.21 11.26 4.91
CA LYS A 84 -17.57 11.41 3.49
C LYS A 84 -18.06 12.83 3.18
N GLU A 85 -18.88 13.42 4.03
CA GLU A 85 -19.33 14.81 3.85
C GLU A 85 -18.15 15.80 3.96
N LYS A 86 -17.26 15.61 4.94
CA LYS A 86 -16.05 16.44 5.09
C LYS A 86 -15.16 16.30 3.85
N LEU A 87 -14.96 15.07 3.35
CA LEU A 87 -14.18 14.77 2.14
C LEU A 87 -14.77 15.49 0.93
N MET A 88 -16.08 15.36 0.66
CA MET A 88 -16.72 15.99 -0.49
C MET A 88 -16.58 17.52 -0.46
N ARG A 89 -16.66 18.12 0.73
CA ARG A 89 -16.35 19.56 0.89
C ARG A 89 -14.88 19.87 0.58
N ARG A 90 -13.92 19.09 1.10
CA ARG A 90 -12.47 19.31 0.85
C ARG A 90 -12.09 19.22 -0.63
N ILE A 91 -12.71 18.32 -1.38
CA ILE A 91 -12.42 18.12 -2.80
C ILE A 91 -13.25 19.01 -3.73
N ALA A 92 -14.16 19.84 -3.21
CA ALA A 92 -14.96 20.73 -4.06
C ALA A 92 -14.04 21.72 -4.79
N ARG A 93 -14.31 21.97 -6.08
CA ARG A 93 -13.42 22.74 -6.96
C ARG A 93 -13.25 24.20 -6.53
N ASP A 94 -14.23 24.75 -5.83
CA ASP A 94 -14.26 26.12 -5.31
C ASP A 94 -13.55 26.27 -3.95
N GLN A 95 -13.04 25.17 -3.39
CA GLN A 95 -12.34 25.20 -2.10
C GLN A 95 -10.84 25.42 -2.27
N GLY A 96 -10.37 26.62 -1.98
CA GLY A 96 -8.94 26.95 -2.04
C GLY A 96 -8.46 27.35 -3.44
N THR A 97 -7.13 27.35 -3.62
CA THR A 97 -6.51 27.76 -4.88
C THR A 97 -6.36 26.58 -5.83
N TRP A 98 -6.91 26.70 -7.05
CA TRP A 98 -6.75 25.68 -8.07
C TRP A 98 -5.31 25.57 -8.58
N ASN A 99 -4.60 24.55 -8.16
CA ASN A 99 -3.22 24.23 -8.57
C ASN A 99 -2.93 22.76 -8.31
N ALA A 100 -1.68 22.31 -8.56
CA ALA A 100 -1.26 20.91 -8.39
C ALA A 100 -1.39 20.38 -6.94
N ASN A 101 -1.55 21.21 -5.94
CA ASN A 101 -1.78 20.79 -4.55
C ASN A 101 -3.27 20.71 -4.21
N HIS A 102 -4.16 21.21 -5.06
CA HIS A 102 -5.60 21.14 -4.82
C HIS A 102 -6.08 19.69 -4.80
N PRO A 103 -6.84 19.22 -3.79
CA PRO A 103 -7.22 17.81 -3.67
C PRO A 103 -7.93 17.25 -4.91
N ARG A 104 -8.88 18.03 -5.50
CA ARG A 104 -9.56 17.60 -6.73
C ARG A 104 -8.64 17.53 -7.94
N TRP A 105 -7.66 18.44 -8.07
CA TRP A 105 -6.67 18.39 -9.15
C TRP A 105 -5.83 17.11 -9.07
N ARG A 106 -5.36 16.77 -7.85
CA ARG A 106 -4.59 15.56 -7.61
C ARG A 106 -5.40 14.29 -7.87
N LEU A 107 -6.69 14.31 -7.55
CA LEU A 107 -7.60 13.23 -7.81
C LEU A 107 -7.82 13.03 -9.32
N LEU A 108 -8.07 14.11 -10.07
CA LEU A 108 -8.16 14.06 -11.55
C LEU A 108 -6.88 13.50 -12.17
N LYS A 109 -5.72 13.95 -11.67
CA LYS A 109 -4.42 13.44 -12.12
C LYS A 109 -4.24 11.95 -11.86
N ALA A 110 -4.67 11.45 -10.71
CA ALA A 110 -4.60 10.04 -10.39
C ALA A 110 -5.52 9.20 -11.29
N ILE A 111 -6.75 9.63 -11.50
CA ILE A 111 -7.71 8.95 -12.37
C ILE A 111 -7.21 8.93 -13.82
N ASP A 112 -6.70 10.06 -14.33
CA ASP A 112 -6.09 10.13 -15.66
C ASP A 112 -4.86 9.21 -15.79
N GLY A 113 -4.04 9.14 -14.75
CA GLY A 113 -2.90 8.21 -14.69
C GLY A 113 -3.31 6.74 -14.82
N PHE A 114 -4.34 6.30 -14.08
CA PHE A 114 -4.87 4.94 -14.19
C PHE A 114 -5.49 4.70 -15.58
N ARG A 115 -6.27 5.64 -16.10
CA ARG A 115 -6.90 5.55 -17.42
C ARG A 115 -5.87 5.43 -18.55
N SER A 116 -4.75 6.12 -18.41
CA SER A 116 -3.66 6.16 -19.40
C SER A 116 -2.64 5.03 -19.23
N TYR A 117 -2.87 4.08 -18.31
CA TYR A 117 -1.90 3.03 -17.96
C TYR A 117 -1.38 2.26 -19.19
N ARG A 118 -2.29 1.85 -20.10
CA ARG A 118 -1.90 1.09 -21.30
C ARG A 118 -0.99 1.90 -22.21
N ASP A 119 -1.40 3.11 -22.55
CA ASP A 119 -0.69 3.94 -23.51
C ASP A 119 0.73 4.28 -23.01
N VAL A 120 0.84 4.67 -21.74
CA VAL A 120 2.11 5.05 -21.13
C VAL A 120 3.06 3.86 -21.01
N ASN A 121 2.58 2.68 -20.64
CA ASN A 121 3.43 1.49 -20.51
C ASN A 121 3.76 0.84 -21.84
N LYS A 122 2.87 0.88 -22.85
CA LYS A 122 3.21 0.47 -24.21
C LYS A 122 4.23 1.38 -24.86
N ALA A 123 4.14 2.69 -24.63
CA ALA A 123 5.17 3.64 -25.08
C ALA A 123 6.55 3.32 -24.48
N GLU A 124 6.62 2.84 -23.25
CA GLU A 124 7.86 2.38 -22.62
C GLU A 124 8.41 1.11 -23.32
N VAL A 125 7.55 0.15 -23.64
CA VAL A 125 7.93 -1.06 -24.41
C VAL A 125 8.40 -0.67 -25.80
N ASP A 126 7.79 0.31 -26.46
CA ASP A 126 8.22 0.82 -27.77
C ASP A 126 9.59 1.48 -27.68
N ARG A 127 9.90 2.18 -26.58
CA ARG A 127 11.25 2.70 -26.32
C ARG A 127 12.28 1.57 -26.23
N TRP A 128 11.92 0.43 -25.60
CA TRP A 128 12.80 -0.75 -25.55
C TRP A 128 12.95 -1.40 -26.94
N ARG A 129 11.90 -1.43 -27.76
CA ARG A 129 11.96 -1.88 -29.15
C ARG A 129 12.89 -1.01 -29.99
N GLU A 130 12.80 0.31 -29.82
CA GLU A 130 13.69 1.26 -30.52
C GLU A 130 15.15 1.05 -30.08
N ALA A 131 15.40 0.93 -28.78
CA ALA A 131 16.75 0.63 -28.27
C ALA A 131 17.30 -0.70 -28.87
N TYR A 132 16.44 -1.72 -29.00
CA TYR A 132 16.82 -3.00 -29.59
C TYR A 132 17.23 -2.88 -31.06
N ARG A 133 16.77 -1.85 -31.80
CA ARG A 133 17.19 -1.62 -33.19
C ARG A 133 18.72 -1.39 -33.34
N HIS A 134 19.35 -0.90 -32.32
CA HIS A 134 20.81 -0.66 -32.31
C HIS A 134 21.66 -1.92 -32.11
N VAL A 135 21.05 -3.04 -31.76
CA VAL A 135 21.73 -4.35 -31.60
C VAL A 135 22.13 -4.88 -32.97
N GLY A 136 23.36 -5.42 -33.12
CA GLY A 136 23.91 -5.94 -34.37
C GLY A 136 23.10 -7.12 -34.95
N LYS A 137 23.13 -7.32 -36.25
CA LYS A 137 22.35 -8.36 -36.95
C LYS A 137 22.59 -9.77 -36.40
N ASP A 138 23.85 -10.14 -36.21
CA ASP A 138 24.21 -11.48 -35.73
C ASP A 138 23.80 -11.68 -34.28
N GLN A 139 23.89 -10.64 -33.44
CA GLN A 139 23.43 -10.65 -32.05
C GLN A 139 21.91 -10.78 -32.00
N LYS A 140 21.16 -10.08 -32.86
CA LYS A 140 19.70 -10.25 -32.97
C LYS A 140 19.34 -11.67 -33.36
N LYS A 141 20.04 -12.23 -34.38
CA LYS A 141 19.82 -13.62 -34.80
C LYS A 141 20.04 -14.59 -33.65
N LEU A 142 21.08 -14.40 -32.84
CA LEU A 142 21.35 -15.22 -31.66
C LEU A 142 20.21 -15.10 -30.64
N LEU A 143 19.79 -13.89 -30.27
CA LEU A 143 18.73 -13.63 -29.30
C LEU A 143 17.35 -14.18 -29.75
N GLU A 144 17.07 -14.13 -31.04
CA GLU A 144 15.79 -14.60 -31.61
C GLU A 144 15.78 -16.12 -31.87
N SER A 145 16.93 -16.73 -32.19
CA SER A 145 17.05 -18.19 -32.39
C SER A 145 17.17 -18.98 -31.10
N THR A 146 17.56 -18.35 -30.00
CA THR A 146 17.63 -18.98 -28.70
C THR A 146 16.22 -19.06 -28.10
N ALA A 147 15.63 -20.26 -28.14
CA ALA A 147 14.21 -20.47 -27.79
C ALA A 147 13.83 -19.94 -26.40
N ALA A 148 14.74 -20.06 -25.41
CA ALA A 148 14.52 -19.56 -24.07
C ALA A 148 14.59 -18.01 -23.94
N VAL A 149 15.08 -17.30 -24.94
CA VAL A 149 15.27 -15.84 -24.91
C VAL A 149 14.23 -15.13 -25.76
N ASN A 150 14.18 -15.43 -27.06
CA ASN A 150 13.32 -14.78 -28.08
C ASN A 150 12.91 -13.34 -27.73
N TYR A 151 13.89 -12.43 -27.75
CA TYR A 151 13.73 -11.08 -27.17
C TYR A 151 12.57 -10.29 -27.80
N ARG A 152 12.34 -10.47 -29.12
CA ARG A 152 11.21 -9.83 -29.80
C ARG A 152 9.86 -10.33 -29.26
N GLN A 153 9.74 -11.65 -29.11
CA GLN A 153 8.52 -12.25 -28.56
C GLN A 153 8.29 -11.79 -27.12
N LYS A 154 9.35 -11.72 -26.32
CA LYS A 154 9.26 -11.20 -24.94
C LYS A 154 8.65 -9.80 -24.91
N LEU A 155 9.06 -8.88 -25.78
CA LEU A 155 8.48 -7.53 -25.84
C LEU A 155 7.02 -7.54 -26.31
N ASN A 156 6.64 -8.46 -27.21
CA ASN A 156 5.24 -8.61 -27.63
C ASN A 156 4.38 -9.16 -26.49
N ASP A 157 4.90 -10.13 -25.74
CA ASP A 157 4.19 -10.67 -24.58
C ASP A 157 3.89 -9.60 -23.53
N LEU A 158 4.82 -8.62 -23.35
CA LEU A 158 4.61 -7.51 -22.42
C LEU A 158 3.40 -6.64 -22.81
N ASP A 159 3.17 -6.40 -24.11
CA ASP A 159 1.98 -5.64 -24.54
C ASP A 159 0.68 -6.32 -24.07
N HIS A 160 0.60 -7.65 -24.22
CA HIS A 160 -0.57 -8.41 -23.78
C HIS A 160 -0.75 -8.37 -22.25
N LEU A 161 0.36 -8.41 -21.50
CA LEU A 161 0.31 -8.32 -20.03
C LEU A 161 -0.08 -6.90 -19.57
N ILE A 162 0.40 -5.87 -20.28
CA ILE A 162 -0.03 -4.48 -20.07
C ILE A 162 -1.54 -4.33 -20.31
N ASP A 163 -2.07 -4.94 -21.36
CA ASP A 163 -3.51 -4.89 -21.62
C ASP A 163 -4.32 -5.54 -20.50
N ARG A 164 -3.84 -6.64 -19.92
CA ARG A 164 -4.47 -7.28 -18.75
C ARG A 164 -4.45 -6.37 -17.52
N ASN A 165 -3.29 -5.82 -17.19
CA ASN A 165 -3.18 -4.86 -16.07
C ASN A 165 -4.06 -3.63 -16.29
N GLY A 166 -4.21 -3.22 -17.54
CA GLY A 166 -5.07 -2.11 -17.92
C GLY A 166 -6.54 -2.32 -17.54
N LEU A 167 -7.04 -3.56 -17.51
CA LEU A 167 -8.42 -3.83 -17.06
C LEU A 167 -8.61 -3.46 -15.58
N LEU A 168 -7.64 -3.80 -14.74
CA LEU A 168 -7.64 -3.40 -13.34
C LEU A 168 -7.58 -1.87 -13.20
N CYS A 169 -6.70 -1.21 -13.96
CA CYS A 169 -6.56 0.25 -13.94
C CYS A 169 -7.84 0.96 -14.41
N ASP A 170 -8.52 0.44 -15.42
CA ASP A 170 -9.81 0.98 -15.86
C ASP A 170 -10.88 0.85 -14.77
N GLY A 171 -10.93 -0.31 -14.08
CA GLY A 171 -11.82 -0.52 -12.95
C GLY A 171 -11.58 0.49 -11.82
N ILE A 172 -10.31 0.70 -11.46
CA ILE A 172 -9.93 1.70 -10.44
C ILE A 172 -10.36 3.11 -10.88
N ALA A 173 -10.10 3.49 -12.13
CA ALA A 173 -10.45 4.81 -12.65
C ALA A 173 -11.97 5.03 -12.66
N GLN A 174 -12.74 4.05 -13.14
CA GLN A 174 -14.22 4.11 -13.19
C GLN A 174 -14.82 4.21 -11.79
N HIS A 175 -14.32 3.38 -10.86
CA HIS A 175 -14.79 3.42 -9.48
C HIS A 175 -14.50 4.79 -8.84
N ALA A 176 -13.30 5.32 -9.00
CA ALA A 176 -12.93 6.64 -8.47
C ALA A 176 -13.80 7.76 -9.09
N GLN A 177 -14.06 7.74 -10.40
CA GLN A 177 -14.97 8.70 -11.03
C GLN A 177 -16.36 8.67 -10.38
N SER A 178 -16.92 7.48 -10.17
CA SER A 178 -18.23 7.30 -9.54
C SER A 178 -18.22 7.76 -8.08
N PHE A 179 -17.26 7.30 -7.27
CA PHE A 179 -17.18 7.59 -5.85
C PHE A 179 -17.06 9.09 -5.55
N TYR A 180 -16.25 9.82 -6.34
CA TYR A 180 -16.00 11.26 -6.16
C TYR A 180 -16.89 12.15 -7.04
N SER A 181 -17.86 11.58 -7.72
CA SER A 181 -18.77 12.31 -8.63
C SER A 181 -18.01 13.17 -9.64
N ILE A 182 -17.03 12.57 -10.34
CA ILE A 182 -16.24 13.22 -11.38
C ILE A 182 -16.85 12.90 -12.74
N GLY A 183 -17.34 13.94 -13.43
CA GLY A 183 -17.90 13.80 -14.77
C GLY A 183 -16.84 13.51 -15.84
N ALA A 184 -17.22 12.74 -16.87
CA ALA A 184 -16.31 12.44 -17.97
C ALA A 184 -15.79 13.73 -18.66
N ALA A 185 -16.63 14.73 -18.86
CA ALA A 185 -16.24 16.01 -19.47
C ALA A 185 -15.19 16.77 -18.64
N GLU A 186 -15.28 16.70 -17.31
CA GLU A 186 -14.29 17.32 -16.42
C GLU A 186 -12.92 16.63 -16.55
N LEU A 187 -12.91 15.29 -16.55
CA LEU A 187 -11.69 14.52 -16.69
C LEU A 187 -11.04 14.71 -18.06
N GLU A 188 -11.84 14.75 -19.14
CA GLU A 188 -11.33 15.01 -20.47
C GLU A 188 -10.79 16.44 -20.65
N ALA A 189 -11.42 17.42 -20.03
CA ALA A 189 -10.91 18.79 -20.02
C ALA A 189 -9.56 18.86 -19.27
N PHE A 190 -9.48 18.20 -18.11
CA PHE A 190 -8.23 18.09 -17.36
C PHE A 190 -7.11 17.43 -18.17
N ALA A 191 -7.39 16.29 -18.82
CA ALA A 191 -6.39 15.57 -19.61
C ALA A 191 -5.88 16.42 -20.80
N ARG A 192 -6.76 17.19 -21.48
CA ARG A 192 -6.34 18.13 -22.52
C ARG A 192 -5.46 19.24 -21.97
N ASP A 193 -5.85 19.87 -20.84
CA ASP A 193 -5.06 20.94 -20.21
C ASP A 193 -3.65 20.45 -19.82
N GLU A 194 -3.54 19.21 -19.30
CA GLU A 194 -2.25 18.60 -19.00
C GLU A 194 -1.41 18.33 -20.26
N GLN A 195 -2.04 17.83 -21.31
CA GLN A 195 -1.38 17.58 -22.61
C GLN A 195 -0.91 18.87 -23.26
N GLU A 196 -1.74 19.92 -23.28
CA GLU A 196 -1.37 21.24 -23.83
C GLU A 196 -0.24 21.88 -23.03
N ALA A 197 -0.17 21.62 -21.73
CA ALA A 197 0.94 22.03 -20.87
C ALA A 197 2.20 21.16 -21.01
N GLY A 198 2.18 20.15 -21.87
CA GLY A 198 3.31 19.23 -22.10
C GLY A 198 3.57 18.27 -20.94
N ARG A 199 2.58 18.02 -20.08
CA ARG A 199 2.70 17.10 -18.95
C ARG A 199 2.11 15.74 -19.33
N ALA A 200 2.93 14.70 -19.24
CA ALA A 200 2.51 13.32 -19.50
C ALA A 200 1.72 12.77 -18.29
N PRO A 201 0.82 11.79 -18.52
CA PRO A 201 0.20 11.04 -17.45
C PRO A 201 1.23 10.36 -16.54
N GLU A 202 0.90 10.25 -15.26
CA GLU A 202 1.81 9.74 -14.24
C GLU A 202 1.91 8.20 -14.30
N ARG A 203 3.12 7.68 -14.57
CA ARG A 203 3.37 6.24 -14.65
C ARG A 203 3.84 5.66 -13.32
N VAL A 204 4.77 6.32 -12.65
CA VAL A 204 5.48 5.79 -11.49
C VAL A 204 4.52 5.59 -10.33
N SER A 205 3.69 6.58 -10.02
CA SER A 205 2.75 6.52 -8.91
C SER A 205 1.65 5.47 -9.14
N VAL A 206 1.19 5.27 -10.39
CA VAL A 206 0.25 4.19 -10.75
C VAL A 206 0.90 2.83 -10.51
N VAL A 207 2.11 2.59 -11.02
CA VAL A 207 2.82 1.32 -10.82
C VAL A 207 3.09 1.07 -9.34
N GLN A 208 3.44 2.08 -8.57
CA GLN A 208 3.62 1.95 -7.12
C GLN A 208 2.32 1.55 -6.42
N ALA A 209 1.18 2.15 -6.76
CA ALA A 209 -0.10 1.77 -6.20
C ALA A 209 -0.45 0.31 -6.51
N LEU A 210 -0.22 -0.14 -7.75
CA LEU A 210 -0.41 -1.54 -8.12
C LEU A 210 0.52 -2.48 -7.33
N LYS A 211 1.79 -2.12 -7.14
CA LYS A 211 2.73 -2.93 -6.33
C LYS A 211 2.34 -3.01 -4.85
N HIS A 212 1.60 -2.01 -4.34
CA HIS A 212 1.07 -2.08 -2.98
C HIS A 212 -0.02 -3.14 -2.82
N TYR A 213 -0.78 -3.49 -3.88
CA TYR A 213 -1.64 -4.67 -3.82
C TYR A 213 -0.85 -5.95 -3.53
N VAL A 214 0.35 -6.09 -4.13
CA VAL A 214 1.22 -7.25 -3.83
C VAL A 214 1.65 -7.26 -2.37
N ARG A 215 2.13 -6.13 -1.86
CA ARG A 215 2.63 -6.00 -0.49
C ARG A 215 1.52 -6.21 0.53
N ASP A 216 0.39 -5.55 0.33
CA ASP A 216 -0.64 -5.44 1.34
C ASP A 216 -1.67 -6.58 1.24
N TRP A 217 -2.00 -7.06 0.03
CA TRP A 217 -3.19 -7.89 -0.17
C TRP A 217 -2.95 -9.22 -0.89
N ALA A 218 -1.75 -9.48 -1.42
CA ALA A 218 -1.42 -10.80 -1.94
C ALA A 218 -0.88 -11.72 -0.83
N ALA A 219 -1.15 -13.04 -0.95
CA ALA A 219 -0.76 -14.03 0.03
C ALA A 219 0.79 -14.13 0.18
N GLU A 220 1.41 -15.06 -0.52
CA GLU A 220 2.85 -15.34 -0.38
C GLU A 220 3.75 -14.15 -0.75
N ALA A 221 3.38 -13.42 -1.80
CA ALA A 221 4.22 -12.33 -2.30
C ALA A 221 4.30 -11.17 -1.30
N GLY A 222 3.22 -10.90 -0.55
CA GLY A 222 3.16 -9.85 0.47
C GLY A 222 3.66 -10.30 1.84
N ALA A 223 3.51 -11.58 2.20
CA ALA A 223 3.90 -12.14 3.50
C ALA A 223 5.36 -11.83 3.85
N ARG A 224 6.26 -11.87 2.87
CA ARG A 224 7.69 -11.57 3.08
C ARG A 224 7.98 -10.18 3.67
N GLU A 225 7.08 -9.22 3.45
CA GLU A 225 7.20 -7.86 4.01
C GLU A 225 6.37 -7.71 5.28
N ARG A 226 5.21 -8.35 5.36
CA ARG A 226 4.30 -8.27 6.51
C ARG A 226 4.77 -9.08 7.71
N ASP A 227 5.17 -10.35 7.51
CA ASP A 227 5.52 -11.29 8.58
C ASP A 227 6.66 -10.79 9.49
N PRO A 228 7.70 -10.12 9.01
CA PRO A 228 8.76 -9.60 9.86
C PRO A 228 8.36 -8.37 10.69
N THR A 229 7.21 -7.76 10.44
CA THR A 229 6.87 -6.43 11.00
C THR A 229 5.53 -6.39 11.71
N PHE A 230 4.47 -6.94 11.11
CA PHE A 230 3.11 -6.89 11.67
C PHE A 230 2.99 -7.55 13.05
N PRO A 231 3.55 -8.76 13.27
CA PRO A 231 3.42 -9.42 14.59
C PRO A 231 3.93 -8.57 15.75
N CYS A 232 5.00 -7.79 15.53
CA CYS A 232 5.51 -6.86 16.55
C CYS A 232 4.49 -5.77 16.89
N LEU A 233 3.96 -5.08 15.87
CA LEU A 233 2.99 -4.01 16.05
C LEU A 233 1.68 -4.53 16.68
N LEU A 234 1.15 -5.64 16.16
CA LEU A 234 -0.10 -6.22 16.62
C LEU A 234 -0.01 -6.72 18.08
N ARG A 235 1.08 -7.39 18.46
CA ARG A 235 1.29 -7.81 19.85
C ARG A 235 1.42 -6.63 20.78
N THR A 236 2.15 -5.58 20.38
CA THR A 236 2.27 -4.37 21.18
C THR A 236 0.92 -3.70 21.41
N LEU A 237 0.10 -3.59 20.36
CA LEU A 237 -1.26 -3.04 20.46
C LEU A 237 -2.16 -3.90 21.37
N ALA A 238 -2.10 -5.23 21.22
CA ALA A 238 -2.86 -6.14 22.07
C ALA A 238 -2.49 -5.98 23.55
N ARG A 239 -1.20 -5.85 23.88
CA ARG A 239 -0.73 -5.58 25.25
C ARG A 239 -1.24 -4.25 25.80
N LEU A 240 -1.15 -3.17 25.01
CA LEU A 240 -1.65 -1.86 25.42
C LEU A 240 -3.16 -1.87 25.67
N HIS A 241 -3.90 -2.69 24.96
CA HIS A 241 -5.34 -2.87 25.16
C HIS A 241 -5.66 -3.67 26.41
N LEU A 242 -4.91 -4.75 26.68
CA LEU A 242 -5.09 -5.61 27.86
C LEU A 242 -4.58 -4.95 29.15
N ASP A 243 -3.50 -4.18 29.05
CA ASP A 243 -2.89 -3.47 30.19
C ASP A 243 -3.62 -2.15 30.52
N ARG A 244 -4.62 -1.76 29.75
CA ARG A 244 -5.41 -0.55 30.00
C ARG A 244 -6.13 -0.72 31.35
N PRO A 245 -5.86 0.13 32.36
CA PRO A 245 -6.64 0.11 33.58
C PRO A 245 -8.11 0.27 33.22
N LEU A 246 -8.95 -0.59 33.73
CA LEU A 246 -10.39 -0.38 33.71
C LEU A 246 -10.65 0.82 34.63
N ASP A 247 -10.47 2.04 34.10
CA ASP A 247 -10.79 3.28 34.80
C ASP A 247 -12.30 3.41 34.98
N GLY A 248 -12.78 2.57 35.83
CA GLY A 248 -14.09 2.42 36.35
C GLY A 248 -14.00 1.71 37.69
N GLY A 249 -12.94 2.04 38.47
CA GLY A 249 -12.81 1.60 39.87
C GLY A 249 -13.92 2.12 40.76
N GLY A 250 -15.13 1.71 40.48
CA GLY A 250 -16.26 1.70 41.41
C GLY A 250 -16.30 0.35 42.07
N SER A 251 -15.94 0.28 43.34
CA SER A 251 -16.16 -0.84 44.23
C SER A 251 -17.49 -1.53 43.90
N SER A 252 -17.38 -2.78 43.49
CA SER A 252 -18.48 -3.70 43.27
C SER A 252 -19.42 -3.76 44.50
N ASN A 253 -20.54 -3.09 44.43
CA ASN A 253 -21.76 -3.48 45.08
C ASN A 253 -22.92 -2.61 44.57
N ASN A 254 -23.43 -2.95 43.40
CA ASN A 254 -24.88 -2.83 43.09
C ASN A 254 -25.13 -3.41 41.69
N ASN A 255 -25.79 -4.55 41.67
CA ASN A 255 -26.51 -5.06 40.51
C ASN A 255 -27.44 -3.98 39.98
N ASN A 256 -27.30 -3.60 38.71
CA ASN A 256 -28.29 -2.96 37.83
C ASN A 256 -27.73 -1.73 37.03
N ASN A 257 -26.62 -1.87 36.30
CA ASN A 257 -26.44 -1.07 35.10
C ASN A 257 -25.38 -1.71 34.19
N ILE A 258 -25.79 -2.68 33.37
CA ILE A 258 -24.89 -3.45 32.46
C ILE A 258 -24.65 -2.72 31.13
N ASN A 259 -24.99 -1.44 31.00
CA ASN A 259 -24.95 -0.72 29.71
C ASN A 259 -23.96 0.45 29.62
N ALA A 260 -22.97 0.54 30.48
CA ALA A 260 -21.87 1.45 30.21
C ALA A 260 -20.81 0.71 29.32
N THR A 261 -20.98 0.76 28.01
CA THR A 261 -19.95 0.30 27.07
C THR A 261 -18.70 1.15 27.27
N VAL A 262 -17.63 0.54 27.79
CA VAL A 262 -16.32 1.19 27.87
C VAL A 262 -15.92 1.64 26.46
N PRO A 263 -15.59 2.93 26.22
CA PRO A 263 -15.23 3.41 24.91
C PRO A 263 -14.02 2.63 24.36
N ARG A 264 -14.11 2.20 23.11
CA ARG A 264 -13.02 1.50 22.44
C ARG A 264 -11.81 2.42 22.28
N PRO A 265 -10.57 1.96 22.54
CA PRO A 265 -9.38 2.74 22.23
C PRO A 265 -9.32 3.12 20.76
N ARG A 266 -9.01 4.38 20.49
CA ARG A 266 -8.93 4.93 19.14
C ARG A 266 -7.51 4.83 18.62
N VAL A 267 -7.33 4.18 17.48
CA VAL A 267 -6.03 3.99 16.83
C VAL A 267 -6.00 4.75 15.50
N LEU A 268 -4.92 5.51 15.26
CA LEU A 268 -4.66 6.20 14.00
C LEU A 268 -3.42 5.62 13.33
N LEU A 269 -3.52 5.30 12.04
CA LEU A 269 -2.40 4.84 11.21
C LEU A 269 -2.22 5.81 10.03
N PRO A 270 -1.34 6.82 10.13
CA PRO A 270 -1.03 7.71 9.00
C PRO A 270 -0.11 7.02 7.98
N GLY A 271 -0.28 7.36 6.69
CA GLY A 271 0.46 6.76 5.59
C GLY A 271 0.11 5.30 5.36
N ALA A 272 -1.16 4.95 5.51
CA ALA A 272 -1.61 3.56 5.55
C ALA A 272 -1.52 2.80 4.20
N GLY A 273 -1.20 3.47 3.09
CA GLY A 273 -1.15 2.85 1.78
C GLY A 273 -2.50 2.26 1.38
N LEU A 274 -2.56 0.93 1.19
CA LEU A 274 -3.82 0.22 0.88
C LEU A 274 -4.52 -0.35 2.13
N GLY A 275 -4.17 0.12 3.34
CA GLY A 275 -4.96 -0.07 4.55
C GLY A 275 -4.79 -1.42 5.25
N ARG A 276 -3.98 -2.37 4.77
CA ARG A 276 -3.89 -3.72 5.32
C ARG A 276 -3.66 -3.74 6.84
N LEU A 277 -2.67 -3.00 7.33
CA LEU A 277 -2.38 -2.98 8.77
C LEU A 277 -3.57 -2.46 9.61
N GLY A 278 -4.35 -1.52 9.05
CA GLY A 278 -5.58 -1.03 9.71
C GLY A 278 -6.60 -2.14 9.93
N TYR A 279 -6.80 -2.99 8.94
CA TYR A 279 -7.70 -4.15 9.06
C TYR A 279 -7.16 -5.23 10.00
N GLU A 280 -5.84 -5.49 10.01
CA GLU A 280 -5.21 -6.38 10.99
C GLU A 280 -5.41 -5.88 12.43
N VAL A 281 -5.33 -4.57 12.64
CA VAL A 281 -5.62 -3.97 13.96
C VAL A 281 -7.10 -4.09 14.31
N ALA A 282 -7.99 -3.88 13.33
CA ALA A 282 -9.42 -4.06 13.54
C ALA A 282 -9.79 -5.52 13.87
N GLU A 283 -9.04 -6.49 13.31
CA GLU A 283 -9.24 -7.92 13.57
C GLU A 283 -8.85 -8.33 15.00
N LEU A 284 -7.92 -7.63 15.65
CA LEU A 284 -7.64 -7.83 17.07
C LEU A 284 -8.88 -7.62 17.95
N GLY A 285 -9.88 -6.88 17.43
CA GLY A 285 -11.08 -6.52 18.17
C GLY A 285 -10.83 -5.42 19.21
N GLY A 286 -11.90 -4.76 19.63
CA GLY A 286 -11.84 -3.77 20.72
C GLY A 286 -11.25 -2.41 20.36
N PHE A 287 -10.78 -2.17 19.15
CA PHE A 287 -10.28 -0.88 18.69
C PHE A 287 -11.26 -0.14 17.77
N GLU A 288 -11.22 1.20 17.81
CA GLU A 288 -11.78 2.06 16.80
C GLU A 288 -10.64 2.53 15.87
N VAL A 289 -10.62 2.01 14.65
CA VAL A 289 -9.49 2.19 13.73
C VAL A 289 -9.76 3.30 12.73
N THR A 290 -8.80 4.21 12.62
CA THR A 290 -8.74 5.25 11.58
C THR A 290 -7.42 5.10 10.83
N ILE A 291 -7.47 5.08 9.51
CA ILE A 291 -6.30 5.15 8.65
C ILE A 291 -6.29 6.49 7.93
N ASN A 292 -5.11 7.00 7.59
CA ASN A 292 -4.97 8.21 6.81
C ASN A 292 -4.02 7.98 5.64
N GLU A 293 -4.36 8.52 4.48
CA GLU A 293 -3.50 8.44 3.29
C GLU A 293 -3.58 9.74 2.50
N TRP A 294 -2.44 10.17 1.94
CA TRP A 294 -2.32 11.39 1.15
C TRP A 294 -2.24 11.14 -0.35
N SER A 295 -1.66 10.01 -0.77
CA SER A 295 -1.50 9.68 -2.18
C SER A 295 -2.85 9.34 -2.81
N THR A 296 -3.33 10.19 -3.70
CA THR A 296 -4.59 9.95 -4.43
C THR A 296 -4.56 8.67 -5.29
N TYR A 297 -3.37 8.19 -5.67
CA TYR A 297 -3.21 6.91 -6.37
C TYR A 297 -3.46 5.73 -5.43
N MET A 298 -2.90 5.77 -4.22
CA MET A 298 -3.16 4.76 -3.18
C MET A 298 -4.63 4.78 -2.76
N ILE A 299 -5.18 5.97 -2.55
CA ILE A 299 -6.58 6.17 -2.16
C ILE A 299 -7.52 5.59 -3.21
N ALA A 300 -7.32 5.91 -4.51
CA ALA A 300 -8.16 5.37 -5.58
C ALA A 300 -8.09 3.83 -5.65
N ALA A 301 -6.89 3.27 -5.51
CA ALA A 301 -6.69 1.83 -5.46
C ALA A 301 -7.34 1.19 -4.21
N TYR A 302 -7.21 1.82 -3.04
CA TYR A 302 -7.87 1.35 -1.80
C TYR A 302 -9.40 1.36 -1.93
N ARG A 303 -10.00 2.46 -2.41
CA ARG A 303 -11.45 2.58 -2.61
C ARG A 303 -11.99 1.53 -3.58
N TYR A 304 -11.25 1.24 -4.63
CA TYR A 304 -11.60 0.17 -5.56
C TYR A 304 -11.61 -1.20 -4.86
N LEU A 305 -10.58 -1.51 -4.08
CA LEU A 305 -10.50 -2.76 -3.33
C LEU A 305 -11.60 -2.86 -2.27
N GLU A 306 -11.86 -1.78 -1.52
CA GLU A 306 -12.91 -1.70 -0.52
C GLU A 306 -14.30 -2.07 -1.09
N ALA A 307 -14.56 -1.68 -2.35
CA ALA A 307 -15.80 -2.00 -3.06
C ALA A 307 -15.79 -3.36 -3.77
N ASN A 308 -14.60 -3.94 -4.04
CA ASN A 308 -14.43 -5.13 -4.88
C ASN A 308 -13.47 -6.12 -4.19
N HIS A 309 -13.84 -6.60 -3.01
CA HIS A 309 -12.97 -7.38 -2.12
C HIS A 309 -13.24 -8.88 -2.10
N ALA A 310 -13.92 -9.45 -3.10
CA ALA A 310 -14.09 -10.90 -3.16
C ALA A 310 -12.73 -11.61 -3.22
N PRO A 311 -12.55 -12.78 -2.55
CA PRO A 311 -11.28 -13.49 -2.50
C PRO A 311 -10.73 -13.73 -3.90
N GLU A 312 -9.43 -13.47 -4.10
CA GLU A 312 -8.69 -13.67 -5.36
C GLU A 312 -9.38 -13.15 -6.64
N SER A 313 -10.32 -12.19 -6.47
CA SER A 313 -11.13 -11.65 -7.58
C SER A 313 -10.33 -10.83 -8.58
N HIS A 314 -9.13 -10.42 -8.22
CA HIS A 314 -8.25 -9.61 -9.06
C HIS A 314 -6.95 -10.32 -9.35
N ALA A 315 -6.49 -10.21 -10.61
CA ALA A 315 -5.23 -10.77 -11.04
C ALA A 315 -4.50 -9.81 -11.98
N PHE A 316 -3.20 -9.61 -11.77
CA PHE A 316 -2.39 -8.72 -12.59
C PHE A 316 -0.91 -9.14 -12.60
N HIS A 317 -0.09 -8.45 -13.40
CA HIS A 317 1.34 -8.72 -13.58
C HIS A 317 2.16 -7.52 -13.06
N PRO A 318 2.52 -7.49 -11.77
CA PRO A 318 3.09 -6.30 -11.12
C PRO A 318 4.53 -5.95 -11.53
N PHE A 319 5.25 -6.88 -12.18
CA PHE A 319 6.69 -6.76 -12.38
C PHE A 319 7.11 -6.42 -13.80
N ILE A 320 6.16 -6.18 -14.71
CA ILE A 320 6.42 -5.93 -16.13
C ILE A 320 6.81 -4.48 -16.44
N ASP A 321 6.85 -3.62 -15.45
CA ASP A 321 7.22 -2.21 -15.59
C ASP A 321 8.71 -1.97 -15.84
N SER A 322 9.56 -2.98 -15.61
CA SER A 322 11.00 -2.93 -15.84
C SER A 322 11.52 -4.31 -16.27
N LEU A 323 12.48 -4.34 -17.19
CA LEU A 323 13.21 -5.56 -17.57
C LEU A 323 14.39 -5.88 -16.64
N SER A 324 14.67 -5.01 -15.68
CA SER A 324 15.82 -5.11 -14.81
C SER A 324 15.56 -5.99 -13.59
N HIS A 325 16.63 -6.68 -13.15
CA HIS A 325 16.72 -7.32 -11.86
C HIS A 325 15.74 -8.50 -11.63
N HIS A 326 15.45 -9.27 -12.70
CA HIS A 326 14.69 -10.51 -12.62
C HIS A 326 15.62 -11.71 -12.76
N ALA A 327 15.46 -12.72 -11.90
CA ALA A 327 16.21 -13.96 -12.01
C ALA A 327 15.79 -14.75 -13.25
N THR A 328 14.50 -14.79 -13.56
CA THR A 328 13.95 -15.49 -14.71
C THR A 328 12.90 -14.63 -15.45
N THR A 329 12.63 -15.00 -16.72
CA THR A 329 11.52 -14.39 -17.47
C THR A 329 10.16 -14.78 -16.87
N ALA A 330 10.06 -15.90 -16.18
CA ALA A 330 8.84 -16.29 -15.47
C ALA A 330 8.57 -15.34 -14.30
N ASP A 331 9.60 -14.96 -13.54
CA ASP A 331 9.47 -13.96 -12.45
C ASP A 331 8.99 -12.60 -12.97
N LEU A 332 9.54 -12.16 -14.12
CA LEU A 332 9.09 -10.93 -14.78
C LEU A 332 7.59 -10.97 -15.12
N LYS A 333 7.11 -12.10 -15.66
CA LYS A 333 5.76 -12.26 -16.18
C LYS A 333 4.76 -12.83 -15.18
N ARG A 334 5.20 -13.15 -13.94
CA ARG A 334 4.33 -13.82 -12.98
C ARG A 334 3.07 -13.01 -12.71
N GLN A 335 1.97 -13.74 -12.60
CA GLN A 335 0.69 -13.19 -12.18
C GLN A 335 0.61 -13.21 -10.65
N VAL A 336 -0.05 -12.22 -10.08
CA VAL A 336 -0.38 -12.13 -8.66
C VAL A 336 -1.86 -11.94 -8.52
N GLN A 337 -2.48 -12.71 -7.62
CA GLN A 337 -3.90 -12.59 -7.25
C GLN A 337 -4.04 -11.88 -5.91
N PHE A 338 -5.15 -11.15 -5.76
CA PHE A 338 -5.52 -10.45 -4.53
C PHE A 338 -7.03 -10.14 -4.52
N PRO A 339 -7.64 -9.78 -3.37
CA PRO A 339 -7.08 -9.94 -2.03
C PRO A 339 -6.96 -11.41 -1.65
N GLU A 340 -6.01 -11.73 -0.75
CA GLU A 340 -5.83 -13.10 -0.26
C GLU A 340 -7.06 -13.57 0.54
N GLU A 341 -7.38 -14.85 0.39
CA GLU A 341 -8.39 -15.53 1.20
C GLU A 341 -7.86 -15.79 2.62
N GLN A 342 -8.69 -15.61 3.62
CA GLN A 342 -8.33 -15.93 5.00
C GLN A 342 -8.52 -17.43 5.24
N PRO A 343 -7.55 -18.13 5.87
CA PRO A 343 -7.56 -19.60 5.97
C PRO A 343 -8.80 -20.20 6.67
N ASP A 344 -9.44 -19.44 7.54
CA ASP A 344 -10.47 -19.97 8.43
C ASP A 344 -11.90 -19.46 8.16
N ALA A 345 -12.14 -18.68 7.09
CA ALA A 345 -13.38 -17.90 6.99
C ALA A 345 -14.08 -17.86 5.62
N ASP A 346 -13.57 -18.47 4.56
CA ASP A 346 -14.06 -18.25 3.18
C ASP A 346 -14.29 -16.75 2.86
N ALA A 347 -13.49 -15.89 3.49
CA ALA A 347 -13.62 -14.44 3.46
C ALA A 347 -12.25 -13.78 3.32
N VAL A 348 -12.25 -12.51 3.07
CA VAL A 348 -11.03 -11.68 3.10
C VAL A 348 -11.02 -10.79 4.34
N LEU A 349 -9.85 -10.33 4.75
CA LEU A 349 -9.72 -9.45 5.91
C LEU A 349 -10.56 -8.16 5.77
N ILE A 350 -10.73 -7.65 4.56
CA ILE A 350 -11.55 -6.45 4.25
C ILE A 350 -13.06 -6.78 4.08
N ASN A 351 -13.55 -7.81 4.74
CA ASN A 351 -14.94 -8.26 4.62
C ASN A 351 -15.99 -7.25 5.14
N ASP A 352 -15.58 -6.36 6.02
CA ASP A 352 -16.42 -5.28 6.56
C ASP A 352 -15.66 -3.94 6.53
N PRO A 353 -15.85 -3.14 5.46
CA PRO A 353 -15.22 -1.82 5.33
C PRO A 353 -15.58 -0.85 6.46
N SER A 354 -16.70 -1.04 7.16
CA SER A 354 -17.12 -0.15 8.26
C SER A 354 -16.21 -0.21 9.48
N ARG A 355 -15.38 -1.25 9.60
CA ARG A 355 -14.44 -1.46 10.72
C ARG A 355 -13.28 -0.48 10.71
N VAL A 356 -12.91 0.06 9.52
CA VAL A 356 -11.74 0.93 9.32
C VAL A 356 -12.16 2.20 8.61
N LEU A 357 -11.97 3.34 9.23
CA LEU A 357 -12.27 4.64 8.62
C LEU A 357 -11.06 5.18 7.87
N LEU A 358 -11.18 5.44 6.56
CA LEU A 358 -10.15 6.18 5.81
C LEU A 358 -10.42 7.69 5.84
N VAL A 359 -9.44 8.46 6.34
CA VAL A 359 -9.37 9.92 6.25
C VAL A 359 -8.38 10.30 5.14
N GLU A 360 -8.89 10.88 4.06
CA GLU A 360 -8.11 11.22 2.88
C GLU A 360 -7.52 12.64 2.99
N GLY A 361 -6.22 12.76 2.86
CA GLY A 361 -5.54 14.06 2.87
C GLY A 361 -4.19 14.06 3.59
N ASP A 362 -3.54 15.23 3.56
CA ASP A 362 -2.26 15.43 4.22
C ASP A 362 -2.42 15.33 5.74
N PHE A 363 -1.63 14.42 6.34
CA PHE A 363 -1.64 14.14 7.77
C PHE A 363 -1.49 15.39 8.63
N THR A 364 -0.67 16.34 8.21
CA THR A 364 -0.38 17.55 8.98
C THR A 364 -1.51 18.56 8.95
N THR A 365 -2.44 18.43 7.99
CA THR A 365 -3.51 19.43 7.78
C THR A 365 -4.91 18.87 7.95
N VAL A 366 -5.15 17.61 7.57
CA VAL A 366 -6.52 17.05 7.55
C VAL A 366 -7.15 16.93 8.94
N PHE A 367 -6.33 16.80 9.98
CA PHE A 367 -6.75 16.71 11.37
C PHE A 367 -6.70 18.06 12.13
N SER A 368 -6.44 19.19 11.45
CA SER A 368 -6.27 20.49 12.11
C SER A 368 -7.53 21.34 12.24
N SER A 369 -8.68 20.86 11.75
CA SER A 369 -9.85 21.73 11.50
C SER A 369 -11.07 21.46 12.38
N SER A 370 -10.95 20.84 13.56
CA SER A 370 -12.11 20.64 14.42
C SER A 370 -12.17 21.61 15.59
N PRO A 371 -13.33 22.20 15.88
CA PRO A 371 -13.53 23.02 17.08
C PRO A 371 -13.49 22.21 18.39
N ASP A 372 -13.67 20.89 18.32
CA ASP A 372 -13.62 20.00 19.50
C ASP A 372 -12.32 19.17 19.46
N GLU A 373 -11.23 19.74 19.97
CA GLU A 373 -9.92 19.11 20.01
C GLU A 373 -9.89 17.77 20.77
N GLU A 374 -10.74 17.60 21.79
CA GLU A 374 -10.79 16.37 22.59
C GLU A 374 -11.44 15.20 21.84
N GLU A 375 -12.44 15.43 20.98
CA GLU A 375 -13.05 14.36 20.18
C GLU A 375 -12.12 13.80 19.10
N GLN A 376 -11.05 14.51 18.73
CA GLN A 376 -10.11 14.08 17.71
C GLN A 376 -8.88 13.36 18.26
N LYS A 377 -8.76 13.20 19.57
CA LYS A 377 -7.59 12.56 20.16
C LYS A 377 -7.64 11.03 20.09
N TYR A 378 -6.47 10.46 19.90
CA TYR A 378 -6.25 9.02 19.77
C TYR A 378 -5.52 8.47 20.98
N ASP A 379 -5.86 7.24 21.36
CA ASP A 379 -5.16 6.49 22.42
C ASP A 379 -3.82 5.96 21.91
N VAL A 380 -3.79 5.61 20.59
CA VAL A 380 -2.56 5.11 19.94
C VAL A 380 -2.42 5.69 18.54
N ILE A 381 -1.20 6.09 18.17
CA ILE A 381 -0.82 6.41 16.79
C ILE A 381 0.27 5.43 16.36
N VAL A 382 0.07 4.80 15.20
CA VAL A 382 1.02 3.84 14.62
C VAL A 382 1.57 4.41 13.32
N THR A 383 2.85 4.76 13.31
CA THR A 383 3.57 5.16 12.09
C THR A 383 4.38 3.98 11.55
N TYR A 384 3.99 3.50 10.36
CA TYR A 384 4.61 2.33 9.73
C TYR A 384 5.18 2.72 8.37
N PHE A 385 6.52 2.72 8.23
CA PHE A 385 7.23 3.19 7.04
C PHE A 385 6.79 4.61 6.63
N PHE A 386 6.66 5.50 7.59
CA PHE A 386 6.00 6.80 7.40
C PHE A 386 6.89 8.00 7.71
N LEU A 387 7.69 7.98 8.78
CA LEU A 387 8.42 9.16 9.25
C LEU A 387 9.37 9.75 8.22
N ASP A 388 10.06 8.91 7.47
CA ASP A 388 11.04 9.30 6.45
C ASP A 388 10.40 9.85 5.15
N THR A 389 9.07 9.82 5.05
CA THR A 389 8.33 10.48 3.97
C THR A 389 8.11 11.97 4.19
N ALA A 390 8.35 12.46 5.41
CA ALA A 390 8.14 13.84 5.78
C ALA A 390 9.12 14.79 5.09
N ARG A 391 8.63 15.88 4.49
CA ARG A 391 9.50 17.01 4.08
C ARG A 391 10.01 17.77 5.29
N ASN A 392 9.16 17.97 6.29
CA ASN A 392 9.51 18.49 7.59
C ASN A 392 9.06 17.52 8.68
N LEU A 393 10.00 16.74 9.21
CA LEU A 393 9.73 15.73 10.24
C LEU A 393 9.11 16.35 11.50
N LEU A 394 9.49 17.58 11.84
CA LEU A 394 8.96 18.25 13.03
C LEU A 394 7.45 18.49 12.91
N ASN A 395 6.92 18.75 11.71
CA ASN A 395 5.47 18.87 11.52
C ASN A 395 4.74 17.55 11.80
N TYR A 396 5.38 16.40 11.48
CA TYR A 396 4.81 15.08 11.80
C TYR A 396 4.81 14.85 13.31
N LEU A 397 5.94 15.10 13.98
CA LEU A 397 6.07 14.94 15.43
C LEU A 397 5.08 15.85 16.18
N ASP A 398 4.94 17.10 15.75
CA ASP A 398 4.00 18.06 16.32
C ASP A 398 2.54 17.58 16.15
N THR A 399 2.20 17.08 14.96
CA THR A 399 0.87 16.53 14.69
C THR A 399 0.60 15.28 15.54
N ILE A 400 1.58 14.37 15.68
CA ILE A 400 1.46 13.19 16.55
C ILE A 400 1.23 13.62 18.00
N SER A 401 2.04 14.56 18.50
CA SER A 401 1.92 15.09 19.88
C SER A 401 0.54 15.67 20.13
N ARG A 402 0.04 16.48 19.21
CA ARG A 402 -1.27 17.13 19.31
C ARG A 402 -2.44 16.14 19.26
N LEU A 403 -2.34 15.12 18.45
CA LEU A 403 -3.40 14.12 18.24
C LEU A 403 -3.45 13.03 19.32
N LEU A 404 -2.37 12.80 20.05
CA LEU A 404 -2.37 11.85 21.16
C LEU A 404 -3.05 12.42 22.40
N ARG A 405 -3.79 11.57 23.10
CA ARG A 405 -4.27 11.85 24.46
C ARG A 405 -3.09 11.87 25.44
N PRO A 406 -3.19 12.63 26.55
CA PRO A 406 -2.27 12.46 27.66
C PRO A 406 -2.21 10.99 28.10
N GLY A 407 -1.00 10.42 28.18
CA GLY A 407 -0.81 8.98 28.43
C GLY A 407 -1.03 8.06 27.23
N GLY A 408 -1.37 8.59 26.04
CA GLY A 408 -1.48 7.84 24.80
C GLY A 408 -0.13 7.39 24.26
N HIS A 409 -0.11 6.39 23.39
CA HIS A 409 1.11 5.74 22.89
C HIS A 409 1.36 6.03 21.41
N TRP A 410 2.59 6.30 21.08
CA TRP A 410 3.07 6.36 19.71
C TRP A 410 3.97 5.17 19.42
N LEU A 411 3.62 4.38 18.40
CA LEU A 411 4.40 3.25 17.90
C LEU A 411 4.96 3.63 16.54
N ASN A 412 6.30 3.55 16.37
CA ASN A 412 6.93 3.79 15.07
C ASN A 412 7.76 2.59 14.64
N LEU A 413 7.55 2.11 13.41
CA LEU A 413 8.37 1.07 12.80
C LEU A 413 8.63 1.42 11.33
N GLY A 414 9.89 1.53 10.95
CA GLY A 414 10.29 1.81 9.58
C GLY A 414 11.72 2.33 9.47
N PRO A 415 12.22 2.52 8.25
CA PRO A 415 13.53 3.09 7.99
C PRO A 415 13.54 4.61 8.14
N LEU A 416 14.75 5.20 8.05
CA LEU A 416 14.99 6.64 7.98
C LEU A 416 15.74 6.93 6.65
N LEU A 417 15.06 6.73 5.52
CA LEU A 417 15.67 6.83 4.19
C LEU A 417 15.49 8.18 3.50
N TYR A 418 14.69 9.07 4.03
CA TYR A 418 14.50 10.47 3.58
C TYR A 418 14.61 10.69 2.05
N GLY A 419 13.73 10.07 1.24
CA GLY A 419 13.88 10.00 -0.23
C GLY A 419 13.44 11.22 -1.04
N THR A 420 12.64 12.16 -0.50
CA THR A 420 11.89 13.16 -1.29
C THR A 420 12.34 14.60 -1.09
N GLY A 421 13.60 14.83 -0.81
CA GLY A 421 14.14 16.19 -0.58
C GLY A 421 13.62 16.82 0.70
N PRO A 422 13.86 16.20 1.85
CA PRO A 422 13.43 16.69 3.16
C PRO A 422 14.18 17.99 3.54
N TRP A 423 13.52 18.83 4.29
CA TRP A 423 14.14 20.04 4.84
C TRP A 423 15.01 19.72 6.06
N VAL A 424 14.68 18.65 6.78
CA VAL A 424 15.39 18.17 7.97
C VAL A 424 15.52 16.66 7.90
N GLN A 425 16.71 16.16 8.14
CA GLN A 425 17.04 14.75 8.21
C GLN A 425 17.69 14.49 9.55
N LEU A 426 17.05 13.72 10.42
CA LEU A 426 17.52 13.39 11.75
C LEU A 426 17.89 11.91 11.83
N SER A 427 18.95 11.61 12.55
CA SER A 427 19.23 10.25 12.98
C SER A 427 18.20 9.78 14.02
N LEU A 428 18.21 8.50 14.35
CA LEU A 428 17.24 7.96 15.30
C LEU A 428 17.39 8.57 16.71
N ASP A 429 18.61 8.72 17.19
CA ASP A 429 18.90 9.33 18.49
C ASP A 429 18.45 10.81 18.53
N GLU A 430 18.67 11.56 17.46
CA GLU A 430 18.18 12.93 17.34
C GLU A 430 16.64 12.99 17.34
N ILE A 431 15.95 12.05 16.67
CA ILE A 431 14.49 11.95 16.73
C ILE A 431 14.03 11.67 18.17
N VAL A 432 14.71 10.77 18.89
CA VAL A 432 14.41 10.48 20.29
C VAL A 432 14.56 11.74 21.15
N HIS A 433 15.70 12.42 21.08
CA HIS A 433 15.94 13.63 21.87
C HIS A 433 14.95 14.75 21.59
N VAL A 434 14.62 14.98 20.31
CA VAL A 434 13.60 15.99 19.93
C VAL A 434 12.24 15.60 20.47
N SER A 435 11.86 14.34 20.35
CA SER A 435 10.56 13.86 20.85
C SER A 435 10.47 13.95 22.37
N GLU A 436 11.55 13.63 23.11
CA GLU A 436 11.62 13.81 24.56
C GLU A 436 11.45 15.28 24.97
N ALA A 437 12.09 16.20 24.22
CA ALA A 437 11.92 17.64 24.43
C ALA A 437 10.47 18.12 24.16
N MET A 438 9.72 17.40 23.31
CA MET A 438 8.31 17.62 23.03
C MET A 438 7.37 16.97 24.06
N GLY A 439 7.91 16.26 25.06
CA GLY A 439 7.13 15.65 26.14
C GLY A 439 6.83 14.16 25.98
N PHE A 440 7.47 13.49 25.03
CA PHE A 440 7.38 12.02 24.96
C PHE A 440 8.31 11.36 25.97
N GLU A 441 7.97 10.14 26.36
CA GLU A 441 8.78 9.24 27.16
C GLU A 441 8.93 7.93 26.38
N PHE A 442 10.16 7.52 26.09
CA PHE A 442 10.40 6.27 25.36
C PHE A 442 10.34 5.08 26.31
N LEU A 443 9.66 4.03 25.88
CA LEU A 443 9.40 2.83 26.65
C LEU A 443 10.16 1.64 26.06
N ASP A 444 10.46 0.65 26.91
CA ASP A 444 11.05 -0.61 26.47
C ASP A 444 10.11 -1.38 25.53
N LEU A 445 10.71 -1.99 24.53
CA LEU A 445 10.00 -2.74 23.51
C LEU A 445 9.80 -4.20 23.91
N ASP A 446 8.78 -4.82 23.32
CA ASP A 446 8.63 -6.26 23.37
C ASP A 446 9.81 -6.96 22.65
N PRO A 447 10.46 -7.96 23.27
CA PRO A 447 11.54 -8.72 22.65
C PRO A 447 11.17 -9.33 21.28
N VAL A 448 9.88 -9.58 21.02
CA VAL A 448 9.42 -10.06 19.72
C VAL A 448 9.71 -9.09 18.56
N CYS A 449 9.90 -7.81 18.87
CA CYS A 449 10.21 -6.78 17.88
C CYS A 449 11.64 -6.83 17.36
N GLY A 450 12.51 -7.59 18.03
CA GLY A 450 13.92 -7.74 17.68
C GLY A 450 14.74 -6.49 17.90
N GLU A 451 16.04 -6.60 17.62
CA GLU A 451 16.97 -5.49 17.73
C GLU A 451 16.89 -4.55 16.50
N PRO A 452 17.19 -3.25 16.69
CA PRO A 452 17.32 -2.33 15.56
C PRO A 452 18.46 -2.76 14.65
N THR A 453 18.23 -2.70 13.33
CA THR A 453 19.23 -3.10 12.33
C THR A 453 19.77 -1.87 11.60
N PHE A 454 20.54 -1.03 12.29
CA PHE A 454 21.36 0.01 11.65
C PHE A 454 22.75 -0.55 11.29
N PRO A 455 23.44 0.01 10.28
CA PRO A 455 24.82 -0.33 10.02
C PRO A 455 25.68 0.01 11.26
N GLU A 456 26.42 -0.97 11.78
CA GLU A 456 27.32 -0.73 12.90
C GLU A 456 28.50 0.14 12.47
N ALA A 457 28.98 1.01 13.38
CA ALA A 457 30.18 1.79 13.18
C ALA A 457 31.41 0.86 13.13
N GLY A 458 31.94 0.60 11.94
CA GLY A 458 33.12 -0.24 11.75
C GLY A 458 33.06 -1.18 10.55
N GLU A 459 31.93 -1.46 10.01
CA GLU A 459 31.83 -2.16 8.72
C GLU A 459 32.04 -1.16 7.59
N GLY A 460 33.21 -1.25 7.00
CA GLY A 460 33.87 -0.36 6.05
C GLY A 460 32.98 0.52 5.18
N ALA A 461 33.32 1.78 5.17
CA ALA A 461 32.73 2.88 4.35
C ALA A 461 32.84 2.69 2.83
N GLY A 462 32.56 1.53 2.29
CA GLY A 462 32.73 1.21 0.88
C GLY A 462 31.71 0.26 0.27
N GLY A 463 30.85 -0.33 1.06
CA GLY A 463 29.77 -1.17 0.57
C GLY A 463 28.45 -0.40 0.58
N LEU A 464 27.66 -0.50 -0.48
CA LEU A 464 26.22 -0.28 -0.43
C LEU A 464 25.66 -1.29 0.59
N GLY A 465 25.86 -1.01 1.87
CA GLY A 465 25.41 -1.80 2.99
C GLY A 465 23.88 -1.92 2.86
N LYS A 466 23.40 -3.15 2.90
CA LYS A 466 21.99 -3.45 2.96
C LYS A 466 21.40 -2.69 4.14
N VAL A 467 20.75 -1.56 3.86
CA VAL A 467 20.06 -0.77 4.88
C VAL A 467 18.88 -1.61 5.35
N ARG A 468 19.06 -2.36 6.41
CA ARG A 468 18.01 -3.03 7.17
C ARG A 468 17.70 -2.23 8.41
N GLY A 469 17.33 -0.96 8.23
CA GLY A 469 16.89 -0.14 9.34
C GLY A 469 15.42 -0.38 9.62
N LYS A 470 15.10 -1.32 10.49
CA LYS A 470 13.77 -1.42 11.09
C LYS A 470 13.93 -1.22 12.58
N ARG A 471 13.39 -0.16 13.13
CA ARG A 471 13.27 -0.02 14.58
C ARG A 471 11.83 0.32 14.92
N LEU A 472 11.23 -0.49 15.78
CA LEU A 472 10.10 -0.07 16.56
C LEU A 472 10.60 0.87 17.65
N CYS A 473 10.01 2.04 17.76
CA CYS A 473 10.10 2.89 18.94
C CYS A 473 8.70 2.97 19.53
N MET A 474 8.57 2.77 20.80
CA MET A 474 7.34 3.02 21.54
C MET A 474 7.57 4.22 22.45
N ALA A 475 6.77 5.24 22.31
CA ALA A 475 6.81 6.41 23.15
C ALA A 475 5.43 6.68 23.73
N ARG A 476 5.39 7.19 24.95
CA ARG A 476 4.17 7.60 25.65
C ARG A 476 4.18 9.12 25.82
N MET A 477 3.05 9.75 25.54
CA MET A 477 2.86 11.16 25.88
C MET A 477 2.80 11.29 27.42
N ARG A 478 3.65 12.15 28.00
CA ARG A 478 3.62 12.42 29.45
C ARG A 478 2.27 13.01 29.86
N VAL A 479 1.77 12.54 30.97
CA VAL A 479 0.63 13.17 31.64
C VAL A 479 1.19 14.40 32.35
N ALA A 480 0.70 15.59 32.00
CA ALA A 480 1.14 16.84 32.63
C ALA A 480 0.71 16.91 34.11
#